data_6beecf7b39e4862fad71310d34f6fb0e
#
_entry.id   6beecf7b39e4862fad71310d34f6fb0e
#
_cell.length_a   1.000
_cell.length_b   1.000
_cell.length_c   1.000
_cell.angle_alpha   90.00
_cell.angle_beta   90.00
_cell.angle_gamma   90.00
#
_symmetry.space_group_name_H-M   'P 1'
#
loop_
_entity.id
_entity.type
_entity.pdbx_description
1 polymer ?
#
loop_
_entity_poly.entity_id
_entity_poly.type
_entity_poly.pdbx_seq_one_letter_code
_entity_poly.pdbx_strand_id
1 'polypeptide(L)'
;MKVLLSGYYGFDNAGDDAVLFAIIQALREVMPDVDITVLSNQPEKTAEEFGVKAVNRWGKTSLPKAIKNCDVLISGGGSLLQDVTSKNGILYYLGIIKLAQMMRKKVIVYAQGIG
;
A
#
# COMPACT_ATOMS: atom_id res chain seq x y z
N MET A 1 15.54 -2.91 -3.94
CA MET A 1 14.70 -1.90 -3.26
C MET A 1 13.43 -2.54 -2.75
N LYS A 2 13.07 -2.23 -1.54
CA LYS A 2 11.86 -2.75 -0.90
C LYS A 2 10.79 -1.67 -0.85
N VAL A 3 9.66 -1.92 -1.49
CA VAL A 3 8.55 -0.97 -1.60
C VAL A 3 7.35 -1.52 -0.86
N LEU A 4 6.74 -0.68 -0.03
CA LEU A 4 5.50 -1.01 0.68
C LEU A 4 4.38 -0.19 0.07
N LEU A 5 3.31 -0.86 -0.36
CA LEU A 5 2.14 -0.20 -0.94
C LEU A 5 1.02 -0.14 0.07
N SER A 6 0.52 1.05 0.33
CA SER A 6 -0.60 1.30 1.24
C SER A 6 -1.75 1.94 0.47
N GLY A 7 -2.91 1.33 0.51
CA GLY A 7 -4.11 1.81 -0.16
C GLY A 7 -5.31 0.98 0.25
N TYR A 8 -6.40 1.12 -0.48
CA TYR A 8 -7.63 0.40 -0.17
C TYR A 8 -7.64 -0.95 -0.89
N TYR A 9 -6.72 -1.85 -0.48
CA TYR A 9 -6.50 -3.12 -1.16
C TYR A 9 -7.07 -4.28 -0.36
N GLY A 10 -7.54 -5.33 -1.07
CA GLY A 10 -8.07 -6.53 -0.44
C GLY A 10 -9.53 -6.42 -0.03
N PHE A 11 -10.28 -5.51 -0.65
CA PHE A 11 -11.71 -5.33 -0.36
C PHE A 11 -12.60 -5.75 -1.54
N ASP A 12 -12.04 -6.54 -2.47
CA ASP A 12 -12.75 -7.02 -3.66
C ASP A 12 -13.30 -5.90 -4.53
N ASN A 13 -12.55 -4.80 -4.62
CA ASN A 13 -12.88 -3.65 -5.46
C ASN A 13 -12.05 -3.70 -6.73
N ALA A 14 -12.71 -3.91 -7.88
CA ALA A 14 -12.02 -4.07 -9.16
C ALA A 14 -11.23 -2.82 -9.56
N GLY A 15 -11.73 -1.63 -9.22
CA GLY A 15 -11.02 -0.38 -9.52
C GLY A 15 -9.71 -0.27 -8.78
N ASP A 16 -9.72 -0.57 -7.48
CA ASP A 16 -8.51 -0.55 -6.67
C ASP A 16 -7.54 -1.64 -7.08
N ASP A 17 -8.04 -2.81 -7.42
CA ASP A 17 -7.21 -3.92 -7.89
C ASP A 17 -6.52 -3.57 -9.21
N ALA A 18 -7.23 -2.88 -10.12
CA ALA A 18 -6.64 -2.44 -11.38
C ALA A 18 -5.52 -1.42 -11.15
N VAL A 19 -5.72 -0.49 -10.22
CA VAL A 19 -4.69 0.49 -9.86
C VAL A 19 -3.49 -0.21 -9.25
N LEU A 20 -3.72 -1.14 -8.34
CA LEU A 20 -2.65 -1.92 -7.72
C LEU A 20 -1.84 -2.68 -8.77
N PHE A 21 -2.50 -3.34 -9.69
CA PHE A 21 -1.85 -4.07 -10.78
C PHE A 21 -0.97 -3.14 -11.62
N ALA A 22 -1.50 -1.97 -11.97
CA ALA A 22 -0.75 -0.99 -12.76
C ALA A 22 0.49 -0.48 -12.03
N ILE A 23 0.37 -0.21 -10.73
CA ILE A 23 1.51 0.23 -9.92
C ILE A 23 2.58 -0.85 -9.85
N ILE A 24 2.18 -2.10 -9.62
CA ILE A 24 3.11 -3.22 -9.55
C ILE A 24 3.84 -3.40 -10.88
N GLN A 25 3.12 -3.33 -11.99
CA GLN A 25 3.74 -3.46 -13.31
C GLN A 25 4.74 -2.34 -13.58
N ALA A 26 4.36 -1.10 -13.27
CA ALA A 26 5.23 0.05 -13.48
C ALA A 26 6.52 -0.07 -12.64
N LEU A 27 6.39 -0.51 -11.39
CA LEU A 27 7.55 -0.70 -10.53
C LEU A 27 8.48 -1.77 -11.09
N ARG A 28 7.94 -2.87 -11.57
CA ARG A 28 8.75 -3.95 -12.13
C ARG A 28 9.42 -3.60 -13.44
N GLU A 29 8.81 -2.73 -14.23
CA GLU A 29 9.43 -2.23 -15.46
C GLU A 29 10.64 -1.35 -15.15
N VAL A 30 10.52 -0.48 -14.15
CA VAL A 30 11.59 0.44 -13.77
C VAL A 30 12.66 -0.26 -12.95
N MET A 31 12.24 -1.16 -12.06
CA MET A 31 13.14 -1.87 -11.15
C MET A 31 12.80 -3.36 -11.17
N PRO A 32 13.40 -4.15 -12.10
CA PRO A 32 13.06 -5.59 -12.22
C PRO A 32 13.24 -6.39 -10.93
N ASP A 33 14.17 -5.98 -10.08
CA ASP A 33 14.46 -6.67 -8.82
C ASP A 33 13.73 -6.09 -7.63
N VAL A 34 12.70 -5.26 -7.86
CA VAL A 34 11.95 -4.65 -6.77
C VAL A 34 11.24 -5.70 -5.93
N ASP A 35 11.33 -5.53 -4.60
CA ASP A 35 10.63 -6.38 -3.63
C ASP A 35 9.39 -5.61 -3.16
N ILE A 36 8.21 -6.06 -3.57
CA ILE A 36 6.95 -5.37 -3.31
C ILE A 36 6.19 -6.07 -2.21
N THR A 37 5.76 -5.30 -1.21
CA THR A 37 4.84 -5.76 -0.16
C THR A 37 3.61 -4.87 -0.18
N VAL A 38 2.44 -5.47 -0.08
CA VAL A 38 1.15 -4.75 -0.13
C VAL A 38 0.44 -4.90 1.22
N LEU A 39 -0.04 -3.78 1.75
CA LEU A 39 -0.92 -3.82 2.92
C LEU A 39 -2.33 -4.12 2.42
N SER A 40 -2.89 -5.24 2.84
CA SER A 40 -4.15 -5.74 2.31
C SER A 40 -5.08 -6.20 3.42
N ASN A 41 -6.39 -6.10 3.16
CA ASN A 41 -7.40 -6.68 4.03
C ASN A 41 -7.47 -8.22 3.89
N GLN A 42 -6.99 -8.73 2.75
CA GLN A 42 -6.91 -10.17 2.47
C GLN A 42 -5.52 -10.49 1.94
N PRO A 43 -4.50 -10.52 2.82
CA PRO A 43 -3.11 -10.61 2.36
C PRO A 43 -2.80 -11.88 1.57
N GLU A 44 -3.34 -13.01 1.96
CA GLU A 44 -3.07 -14.27 1.25
C GLU A 44 -3.60 -14.23 -0.18
N LYS A 45 -4.81 -13.71 -0.36
CA LYS A 45 -5.43 -13.58 -1.67
C LYS A 45 -4.66 -12.58 -2.54
N THR A 46 -4.28 -11.46 -1.96
CA THR A 46 -3.50 -10.44 -2.67
C THR A 46 -2.15 -10.98 -3.12
N ALA A 47 -1.46 -11.68 -2.22
CA ALA A 47 -0.15 -12.27 -2.53
C ALA A 47 -0.25 -13.26 -3.70
N GLU A 48 -1.26 -14.10 -3.69
CA GLU A 48 -1.47 -15.10 -4.74
C GLU A 48 -1.86 -14.44 -6.06
N GLU A 49 -2.80 -13.50 -6.01
CA GLU A 49 -3.36 -12.86 -7.21
C GLU A 49 -2.33 -11.99 -7.94
N PHE A 50 -1.51 -11.25 -7.19
CA PHE A 50 -0.57 -10.29 -7.77
C PHE A 50 0.88 -10.76 -7.77
N GLY A 51 1.17 -11.91 -7.19
CA GLY A 51 2.54 -12.42 -7.15
C GLY A 51 3.49 -11.54 -6.33
N VAL A 52 3.02 -11.00 -5.22
CA VAL A 52 3.77 -10.11 -4.34
C VAL A 52 3.68 -10.59 -2.91
N LYS A 53 4.48 -10.00 -2.02
CA LYS A 53 4.30 -10.19 -0.60
C LYS A 53 3.11 -9.35 -0.14
N ALA A 54 2.37 -9.82 0.84
CA ALA A 54 1.26 -9.07 1.40
C ALA A 54 1.20 -9.25 2.91
N VAL A 55 0.77 -8.19 3.57
CA VAL A 55 0.68 -8.14 5.03
C VAL A 55 -0.70 -7.57 5.38
N ASN A 56 -1.27 -8.05 6.48
CA ASN A 56 -2.55 -7.54 6.94
C ASN A 56 -2.45 -6.07 7.31
N ARG A 57 -3.29 -5.24 6.71
CA ARG A 57 -3.28 -3.80 6.93
C ARG A 57 -3.63 -3.39 8.36
N TRP A 58 -4.23 -4.29 9.13
CA TRP A 58 -4.60 -4.05 10.53
C TRP A 58 -3.68 -4.75 11.52
N GLY A 59 -2.59 -5.37 11.05
CA GLY A 59 -1.70 -6.13 11.91
C GLY A 59 -0.93 -5.25 12.88
N LYS A 60 -1.07 -5.51 14.17
CA LYS A 60 -0.40 -4.71 15.21
C LYS A 60 1.11 -4.86 15.19
N THR A 61 1.58 -6.05 14.88
CA THR A 61 3.02 -6.35 14.82
C THR A 61 3.52 -6.32 13.39
N SER A 62 2.75 -6.87 12.46
CA SER A 62 3.18 -7.01 11.07
C SER A 62 3.24 -5.67 10.35
N LEU A 63 2.34 -4.73 10.66
CA LEU A 63 2.34 -3.42 10.01
C LEU A 63 3.58 -2.59 10.35
N PRO A 64 3.92 -2.37 11.63
CA PRO A 64 5.16 -1.65 11.94
C PRO A 64 6.41 -2.34 11.40
N LYS A 65 6.43 -3.66 11.43
CA LYS A 65 7.55 -4.43 10.90
C LYS A 65 7.69 -4.24 9.39
N ALA A 66 6.58 -4.24 8.66
CA ALA A 66 6.59 -4.01 7.22
C ALA A 66 7.12 -2.61 6.89
N ILE A 67 6.71 -1.60 7.65
CA ILE A 67 7.21 -0.23 7.47
C ILE A 67 8.69 -0.16 7.76
N LYS A 68 9.15 -0.80 8.83
CA LYS A 68 10.55 -0.82 9.20
C LYS A 68 11.42 -1.46 8.11
N ASN A 69 10.90 -2.49 7.46
CA ASN A 69 11.66 -3.25 6.47
C ASN A 69 11.60 -2.66 5.06
N CYS A 70 10.75 -1.68 4.81
CA CYS A 70 10.69 -1.07 3.48
C CYS A 70 11.69 0.06 3.33
N ASP A 71 12.01 0.38 2.07
CA ASP A 71 12.82 1.55 1.74
C ASP A 71 11.93 2.74 1.39
N VAL A 72 10.80 2.46 0.74
CA VAL A 72 9.85 3.48 0.27
C VAL A 72 8.44 3.01 0.58
N LEU A 73 7.63 3.93 1.11
CA LEU A 73 6.20 3.73 1.26
C LEU A 73 5.48 4.51 0.16
N ILE A 74 4.65 3.82 -0.62
CA ILE A 74 3.78 4.47 -1.60
C ILE A 74 2.36 4.37 -1.07
N SER A 75 1.75 5.51 -0.79
CA SER A 75 0.41 5.60 -0.24
C SER A 75 -0.55 6.12 -1.30
N GLY A 76 -1.65 5.40 -1.49
CA GLY A 76 -2.68 5.81 -2.43
C GLY A 76 -3.43 4.65 -3.03
N GLY A 77 -4.35 4.97 -3.92
CA GLY A 77 -5.18 3.99 -4.61
C GLY A 77 -6.45 4.62 -5.12
N GLY A 78 -7.21 3.87 -5.93
CA GLY A 78 -8.40 4.39 -6.59
C GLY A 78 -9.51 4.82 -5.64
N SER A 79 -9.69 4.11 -4.54
CA SER A 79 -10.76 4.39 -3.57
C SER A 79 -10.30 5.20 -2.37
N LEU A 80 -9.15 5.82 -2.45
CA LEU A 80 -8.62 6.62 -1.34
C LEU A 80 -9.59 7.73 -0.94
N LEU A 81 -10.24 8.37 -1.91
CA LEU A 81 -11.22 9.42 -1.63
C LEU A 81 -12.39 8.92 -0.79
N GLN A 82 -12.92 7.73 -1.10
CA GLN A 82 -14.03 7.15 -0.33
C GLN A 82 -13.59 6.87 1.10
N ASP A 83 -12.37 6.37 1.26
CA ASP A 83 -11.84 6.02 2.56
C ASP A 83 -11.55 7.28 3.38
N VAL A 84 -11.07 8.35 2.75
CA VAL A 84 -10.80 9.62 3.44
C VAL A 84 -12.08 10.34 3.87
N THR A 85 -13.25 10.01 3.31
CA THR A 85 -14.50 10.59 3.79
C THR A 85 -14.89 10.05 5.16
N SER A 86 -14.34 8.92 5.58
CA SER A 86 -14.53 8.40 6.91
C SER A 86 -13.40 8.89 7.82
N LYS A 87 -13.76 9.22 9.05
CA LYS A 87 -12.78 9.67 10.03
C LYS A 87 -11.71 8.60 10.28
N ASN A 88 -12.11 7.35 10.33
CA ASN A 88 -11.17 6.25 10.59
C ASN A 88 -10.22 6.03 9.42
N GLY A 89 -10.68 6.24 8.19
CA GLY A 89 -9.83 6.15 7.01
C GLY A 89 -8.73 7.18 7.01
N ILE A 90 -9.09 8.43 7.31
CA ILE A 90 -8.11 9.52 7.40
C ILE A 90 -7.06 9.20 8.47
N LEU A 91 -7.50 8.78 9.65
CA LEU A 91 -6.58 8.47 10.75
C LEU A 91 -5.66 7.31 10.40
N TYR A 92 -6.18 6.30 9.71
CA TYR A 92 -5.37 5.16 9.30
C TYR A 92 -4.21 5.58 8.40
N TYR A 93 -4.52 6.31 7.31
CA TYR A 93 -3.49 6.71 6.35
C TYR A 93 -2.51 7.71 6.90
N LEU A 94 -3.00 8.69 7.67
CA LEU A 94 -2.12 9.65 8.33
C LEU A 94 -1.22 8.96 9.35
N GLY A 95 -1.74 7.98 10.07
CA GLY A 95 -0.95 7.21 11.03
C GLY A 95 0.18 6.46 10.37
N ILE A 96 -0.11 5.79 9.24
CA ILE A 96 0.91 5.06 8.48
C ILE A 96 1.98 6.00 7.96
N ILE A 97 1.58 7.12 7.36
CA ILE A 97 2.53 8.11 6.83
C ILE A 97 3.41 8.65 7.96
N LYS A 98 2.80 8.99 9.09
CA LYS A 98 3.55 9.51 10.23
C LYS A 98 4.54 8.48 10.77
N LEU A 99 4.12 7.24 10.89
CA LEU A 99 5.00 6.17 11.37
C LEU A 99 6.19 5.98 10.43
N ALA A 100 5.94 5.99 9.12
CA ALA A 100 6.99 5.87 8.14
C ALA A 100 7.96 7.05 8.23
N GLN A 101 7.45 8.26 8.40
CA GLN A 101 8.30 9.45 8.58
C GLN A 101 9.13 9.38 9.85
N MET A 102 8.54 8.89 10.93
CA MET A 102 9.28 8.71 12.19
C MET A 102 10.40 7.68 12.04
N MET A 103 10.22 6.70 11.18
CA MET A 103 11.26 5.71 10.88
C MET A 103 12.19 6.16 9.76
N ARG A 104 12.07 7.41 9.33
CA ARG A 104 12.90 8.03 8.28
C ARG A 104 12.80 7.31 6.94
N LYS A 105 11.61 6.81 6.63
CA LYS A 105 11.35 6.19 5.34
C LYS A 105 10.90 7.24 4.33
N LYS A 106 11.21 6.99 3.06
CA LYS A 106 10.73 7.85 1.99
C LYS A 106 9.24 7.55 1.76
N VAL A 107 8.43 8.59 1.65
CA VAL A 107 6.99 8.44 1.46
C VAL A 107 6.58 9.13 0.16
N ILE A 108 5.87 8.39 -0.69
CA ILE A 108 5.30 8.92 -1.92
C ILE A 108 3.79 8.79 -1.81
N VAL A 109 3.08 9.89 -2.03
CA VAL A 109 1.63 9.88 -2.05
C VAL A 109 1.16 9.85 -3.51
N TYR A 110 0.40 8.83 -3.85
CA TYR A 110 -0.10 8.62 -5.21
C TYR A 110 -1.57 9.04 -5.25
N ALA A 111 -1.86 10.09 -5.97
CA ALA A 111 -3.17 10.76 -5.95
C ALA A 111 -4.02 10.43 -7.19
N GLN A 112 -3.87 9.25 -7.76
CA GLN A 112 -4.66 8.86 -8.91
C GLN A 112 -6.12 8.65 -8.52
N GLY A 113 -7.02 9.00 -9.41
CA GLY A 113 -8.44 8.83 -9.20
C GLY A 113 -9.15 10.07 -8.70
N ILE A 114 -8.43 11.15 -8.55
CA ILE A 114 -9.01 12.44 -8.14
C ILE A 114 -9.52 13.23 -9.35
N GLY A 115 -9.18 12.81 -10.51
CA GLY A 115 -9.55 13.53 -11.72
C GLY A 115 -10.95 13.25 -12.19
#